data_83853adc9c1df8523653219c78cb046a
#
_entry.id   83853adc9c1df8523653219c78cb046a
#
_cell.length_a   1.000
_cell.length_b   1.000
_cell.length_c   1.000
_cell.angle_alpha   90.00
_cell.angle_beta   90.00
_cell.angle_gamma   90.00
#
_symmetry.space_group_name_H-M   'P 1'
#
loop_
_entity.id
_entity.type
_entity.pdbx_description
1 polymer ?
#
loop_
_entity_poly.entity_id
_entity_poly.type
_entity_poly.pdbx_seq_one_letter_code
_entity_poly.pdbx_strand_id
1 'polypeptide(L)'
;MAGLPPVATEDAFAVICQDEAALRPGVEWLCGLLGVDAPGLTRFAAGSRPVYAAGDLVLKLFPPVATWPGYRVEAEVLAAVRGRLPTPTPLVHAAGEHDGWGYVLMSRLPGVPLDTVWDQLCAGDRDRLADQLGETIAALHDLPPLAIEDWWPADWPAFVARQRAQCVSEQRALGLPVSWADQIAPFLGGIALPSRPPVLLHTEVMRQHLLAVEGPAGAWRLSGLIDFEPAMRGEREYEFVGVGVFVAEGDGRFMGRTLAAYGYRRDQVGPDLRRRLLAWGILHRYSNLRSWLRRLPAPARPTLDALADRWFATE
;
A
#
# COMPACT_ATOMS: atom_id res chain seq x y z
N MET A 1 20.18 29.14 -10.76
CA MET A 1 19.76 27.78 -11.14
C MET A 1 18.48 27.48 -10.39
N ALA A 2 17.46 27.02 -11.08
CA ALA A 2 16.21 26.64 -10.42
C ALA A 2 16.40 25.26 -9.77
N GLY A 3 16.52 25.22 -8.44
CA GLY A 3 16.63 23.98 -7.67
C GLY A 3 15.28 23.56 -7.08
N LEU A 4 15.24 22.36 -6.50
CA LEU A 4 14.10 21.93 -5.68
C LEU A 4 14.07 22.73 -4.38
N PRO A 5 12.90 23.15 -3.88
CA PRO A 5 12.79 23.97 -2.69
C PRO A 5 13.29 23.21 -1.46
N PRO A 6 13.98 23.88 -0.49
CA PRO A 6 14.44 23.23 0.72
C PRO A 6 13.24 22.86 1.62
N VAL A 7 13.28 21.65 2.19
CA VAL A 7 12.27 21.12 3.12
C VAL A 7 12.98 20.57 4.35
N ALA A 8 12.69 21.11 5.52
CA ALA A 8 13.34 20.71 6.77
C ALA A 8 12.36 19.99 7.74
N THR A 9 11.05 20.12 7.56
CA THR A 9 10.03 19.58 8.47
C THR A 9 8.86 18.99 7.69
N GLU A 10 8.05 18.15 8.34
CA GLU A 10 6.81 17.61 7.76
C GLU A 10 5.81 18.71 7.41
N ASP A 11 5.66 19.72 8.25
CA ASP A 11 4.76 20.85 7.99
C ASP A 11 5.21 21.65 6.77
N ALA A 12 6.52 21.91 6.62
CA ALA A 12 7.06 22.55 5.43
C ALA A 12 6.81 21.71 4.18
N PHE A 13 6.98 20.38 4.29
CA PHE A 13 6.67 19.47 3.18
C PHE A 13 5.19 19.49 2.81
N ALA A 14 4.29 19.46 3.79
CA ALA A 14 2.84 19.51 3.54
C ALA A 14 2.41 20.75 2.74
N VAL A 15 3.10 21.88 2.92
CA VAL A 15 2.89 23.10 2.15
C VAL A 15 3.53 23.01 0.76
N ILE A 16 4.82 22.68 0.71
CA ILE A 16 5.59 22.65 -0.55
C ILE A 16 5.07 21.58 -1.51
N CYS A 17 4.66 20.42 -1.00
CA CYS A 17 4.15 19.36 -1.87
C CYS A 17 2.84 19.72 -2.58
N GLN A 18 2.15 20.78 -2.19
CA GLN A 18 0.98 21.32 -2.90
C GLN A 18 1.33 22.48 -3.84
N ASP A 19 2.53 23.05 -3.73
CA ASP A 19 2.97 24.20 -4.52
C ASP A 19 3.68 23.74 -5.80
N GLU A 20 2.90 23.57 -6.85
CA GLU A 20 3.41 23.20 -8.17
C GLU A 20 4.36 24.28 -8.74
N ALA A 21 4.09 25.56 -8.47
CA ALA A 21 4.93 26.65 -8.98
C ALA A 21 6.33 26.63 -8.34
N ALA A 22 6.41 26.24 -7.07
CA ALA A 22 7.69 26.10 -6.36
C ALA A 22 8.46 24.85 -6.80
N LEU A 23 7.77 23.73 -7.08
CA LEU A 23 8.41 22.45 -7.44
C LEU A 23 8.83 22.38 -8.90
N ARG A 24 8.00 22.87 -9.81
CA ARG A 24 8.14 22.70 -11.27
C ARG A 24 9.54 23.05 -11.81
N PRO A 25 10.15 24.20 -11.48
CA PRO A 25 11.45 24.56 -12.03
C PRO A 25 12.57 23.57 -11.65
N GLY A 26 12.56 23.07 -10.38
CA GLY A 26 13.52 22.08 -9.92
C GLY A 26 13.29 20.70 -10.54
N VAL A 27 12.03 20.33 -10.73
CA VAL A 27 11.65 19.06 -11.41
C VAL A 27 12.08 19.07 -12.87
N GLU A 28 11.85 20.15 -13.61
CA GLU A 28 12.28 20.30 -14.99
C GLU A 28 13.80 20.25 -15.12
N TRP A 29 14.50 20.90 -14.21
CA TRP A 29 15.95 20.84 -14.14
C TRP A 29 16.44 19.40 -13.89
N LEU A 30 15.87 18.69 -12.92
CA LEU A 30 16.21 17.30 -12.63
C LEU A 30 15.92 16.38 -13.81
N CYS A 31 14.78 16.55 -14.49
CA CYS A 31 14.47 15.83 -15.72
C CYS A 31 15.56 16.07 -16.79
N GLY A 32 15.99 17.30 -16.97
CA GLY A 32 17.08 17.63 -17.90
C GLY A 32 18.40 16.93 -17.54
N LEU A 33 18.77 16.86 -16.27
CA LEU A 33 19.95 16.13 -15.79
C LEU A 33 19.85 14.62 -16.06
N LEU A 34 18.65 14.06 -15.97
CA LEU A 34 18.37 12.65 -16.20
C LEU A 34 18.17 12.30 -17.70
N GLY A 35 18.26 13.29 -18.60
CA GLY A 35 18.04 13.10 -20.03
C GLY A 35 16.56 12.81 -20.39
N VAL A 36 15.64 13.21 -19.52
CA VAL A 36 14.19 13.06 -19.72
C VAL A 36 13.64 14.30 -20.40
N ASP A 37 12.87 14.11 -21.47
CA ASP A 37 12.26 15.23 -22.18
C ASP A 37 11.13 15.85 -21.36
N ALA A 38 11.29 17.13 -20.97
CA ALA A 38 10.37 17.83 -20.06
C ALA A 38 9.11 18.47 -20.70
N PRO A 39 8.98 18.69 -22.03
CA PRO A 39 7.83 19.39 -22.60
C PRO A 39 6.46 18.77 -22.32
N GLY A 40 6.42 17.48 -21.97
CA GLY A 40 5.19 16.75 -21.63
C GLY A 40 5.01 16.45 -20.14
N LEU A 41 5.77 17.11 -19.27
CA LEU A 41 5.74 16.84 -17.83
C LEU A 41 4.36 17.19 -17.23
N THR A 42 3.69 16.18 -16.68
CA THR A 42 2.37 16.32 -16.06
C THR A 42 2.41 15.77 -14.63
N ARG A 43 1.99 16.59 -13.68
CA ARG A 43 1.88 16.15 -12.28
C ARG A 43 0.63 15.29 -12.08
N PHE A 44 0.76 14.18 -11.35
CA PHE A 44 -0.40 13.44 -10.85
C PHE A 44 -1.04 14.23 -9.70
N ALA A 45 -2.37 14.37 -9.75
CA ALA A 45 -3.11 15.14 -8.76
C ALA A 45 -3.29 14.40 -7.42
N ALA A 46 -3.21 13.07 -7.44
CA ALA A 46 -3.36 12.22 -6.26
C ALA A 46 -2.01 11.76 -5.72
N GLY A 47 -1.97 11.46 -4.43
CA GLY A 47 -0.79 10.93 -3.73
C GLY A 47 -0.24 11.89 -2.67
N SER A 48 0.51 11.34 -1.72
CA SER A 48 1.16 12.09 -0.64
C SER A 48 2.48 12.73 -1.06
N ARG A 49 3.02 12.34 -2.24
CA ARG A 49 4.31 12.78 -2.77
C ARG A 49 4.14 13.48 -4.12
N PRO A 50 5.04 14.38 -4.49
CA PRO A 50 5.09 14.91 -5.84
C PRO A 50 5.50 13.82 -6.84
N VAL A 51 4.60 13.47 -7.76
CA VAL A 51 4.83 12.47 -8.81
C VAL A 51 4.50 13.09 -10.16
N TYR A 52 5.38 12.90 -11.13
CA TYR A 52 5.27 13.48 -12.46
C TYR A 52 5.38 12.41 -13.55
N ALA A 53 4.48 12.48 -14.53
CA ALA A 53 4.62 11.72 -15.77
C ALA A 53 5.41 12.53 -16.80
N ALA A 54 6.35 11.87 -17.45
CA ALA A 54 7.15 12.41 -18.56
C ALA A 54 7.17 11.36 -19.68
N GLY A 55 6.19 11.38 -20.57
CA GLY A 55 5.99 10.36 -21.59
C GLY A 55 5.78 8.97 -20.96
N ASP A 56 6.66 8.03 -21.30
CA ASP A 56 6.63 6.64 -20.79
C ASP A 56 7.39 6.47 -19.45
N LEU A 57 7.77 7.57 -18.81
CA LEU A 57 8.46 7.59 -17.53
C LEU A 57 7.62 8.27 -16.45
N VAL A 58 7.92 7.93 -15.19
CA VAL A 58 7.39 8.57 -14.00
C VAL A 58 8.56 8.97 -13.10
N LEU A 59 8.58 10.22 -12.68
CA LEU A 59 9.51 10.74 -11.68
C LEU A 59 8.75 10.94 -10.36
N LYS A 60 9.17 10.23 -9.31
CA LYS A 60 8.64 10.36 -7.96
C LYS A 60 9.69 11.02 -7.07
N LEU A 61 9.28 12.03 -6.31
CA LEU A 61 10.14 12.77 -5.39
C LEU A 61 9.88 12.40 -3.93
N PHE A 62 10.95 12.38 -3.15
CA PHE A 62 10.94 12.03 -1.73
C PHE A 62 11.53 13.19 -0.93
N PRO A 63 10.78 13.76 0.02
CA PRO A 63 11.30 14.87 0.80
C PRO A 63 12.45 14.44 1.70
N PRO A 64 13.38 15.35 2.03
CA PRO A 64 14.47 15.09 2.97
C PRO A 64 13.99 15.13 4.44
N VAL A 65 12.91 14.41 4.74
CA VAL A 65 12.32 14.35 6.08
C VAL A 65 12.54 12.95 6.63
N ALA A 66 13.28 12.82 7.72
CA ALA A 66 13.77 11.55 8.27
C ALA A 66 12.67 10.57 8.72
N THR A 67 11.44 11.04 8.96
CA THR A 67 10.31 10.21 9.40
C THR A 67 9.64 9.42 8.28
N TRP A 68 9.98 9.70 7.02
CA TRP A 68 9.38 9.08 5.85
C TRP A 68 10.31 8.04 5.23
N PRO A 69 9.76 6.91 4.72
CA PRO A 69 10.54 5.96 3.95
C PRO A 69 11.25 6.66 2.78
N GLY A 70 12.54 6.39 2.65
CA GLY A 70 13.36 6.99 1.62
C GLY A 70 13.13 6.35 0.25
N TYR A 71 13.60 7.04 -0.80
CA TYR A 71 13.58 6.56 -2.18
C TYR A 71 14.33 5.23 -2.37
N ARG A 72 15.30 4.93 -1.49
CA ARG A 72 16.13 3.71 -1.57
C ARG A 72 15.31 2.45 -1.41
N VAL A 73 14.39 2.42 -0.42
CA VAL A 73 13.52 1.26 -0.20
C VAL A 73 12.69 0.97 -1.46
N GLU A 74 12.04 1.98 -2.04
CA GLU A 74 11.27 1.78 -3.27
C GLU A 74 12.13 1.30 -4.43
N ALA A 75 13.28 1.95 -4.66
CA ALA A 75 14.17 1.59 -5.75
C ALA A 75 14.72 0.15 -5.62
N GLU A 76 15.15 -0.25 -4.45
CA GLU A 76 15.70 -1.58 -4.19
C GLU A 76 14.62 -2.67 -4.23
N VAL A 77 13.43 -2.40 -3.69
CA VAL A 77 12.31 -3.34 -3.77
C VAL A 77 11.86 -3.51 -5.23
N LEU A 78 11.68 -2.41 -5.98
CA LEU A 78 11.32 -2.48 -7.40
C LEU A 78 12.38 -3.25 -8.22
N ALA A 79 13.66 -3.07 -7.94
CA ALA A 79 14.72 -3.85 -8.57
C ALA A 79 14.62 -5.35 -8.24
N ALA A 80 14.28 -5.68 -7.01
CA ALA A 80 14.16 -7.06 -6.55
C ALA A 80 12.92 -7.77 -7.10
N VAL A 81 11.78 -7.09 -7.24
CA VAL A 81 10.53 -7.67 -7.75
C VAL A 81 10.47 -7.73 -9.28
N ARG A 82 11.40 -7.08 -9.97
CA ARG A 82 11.43 -6.96 -11.42
C ARG A 82 11.29 -8.32 -12.11
N GLY A 83 10.22 -8.49 -12.89
CA GLY A 83 9.95 -9.69 -13.67
C GLY A 83 9.72 -10.97 -12.85
N ARG A 84 9.52 -10.84 -11.52
CA ARG A 84 9.28 -11.97 -10.63
C ARG A 84 7.81 -12.07 -10.18
N LEU A 85 7.04 -11.00 -10.35
CA LEU A 85 5.62 -10.99 -10.02
C LEU A 85 4.76 -11.23 -11.27
N PRO A 86 3.63 -11.93 -11.16
CA PRO A 86 2.65 -12.06 -12.26
C PRO A 86 2.11 -10.72 -12.73
N THR A 87 1.85 -9.79 -11.79
CA THR A 87 1.48 -8.41 -12.11
C THR A 87 2.73 -7.58 -12.36
N PRO A 88 2.82 -6.82 -13.48
CA PRO A 88 3.95 -5.96 -13.78
C PRO A 88 4.22 -4.93 -12.68
N THR A 89 5.48 -4.56 -12.50
CA THR A 89 5.92 -3.48 -11.60
C THR A 89 6.79 -2.49 -12.37
N PRO A 90 6.88 -1.22 -11.94
CA PRO A 90 7.73 -0.24 -12.60
C PRO A 90 9.19 -0.69 -12.68
N LEU A 91 9.82 -0.41 -13.83
CA LEU A 91 11.26 -0.58 -13.99
C LEU A 91 11.98 0.69 -13.55
N VAL A 92 12.87 0.60 -12.58
CA VAL A 92 13.72 1.72 -12.17
C VAL A 92 14.76 2.02 -13.24
N HIS A 93 14.82 3.25 -13.72
CA HIS A 93 15.80 3.78 -14.67
C HIS A 93 16.91 4.54 -13.94
N ALA A 94 16.55 5.32 -12.93
CA ALA A 94 17.50 6.04 -12.08
C ALA A 94 16.90 6.25 -10.67
N ALA A 95 17.74 6.30 -9.66
CA ALA A 95 17.38 6.70 -8.31
C ALA A 95 18.58 7.41 -7.68
N GLY A 96 18.32 8.41 -6.84
CA GLY A 96 19.37 9.19 -6.22
C GLY A 96 18.83 10.36 -5.42
N GLU A 97 19.71 11.33 -5.15
CA GLU A 97 19.39 12.56 -4.43
C GLU A 97 19.76 13.79 -5.27
N HIS A 98 18.92 14.82 -5.20
CA HIS A 98 19.14 16.11 -5.81
C HIS A 98 18.56 17.22 -4.94
N ASP A 99 19.36 18.25 -4.61
CA ASP A 99 18.98 19.33 -3.69
C ASP A 99 18.40 18.86 -2.36
N GLY A 100 18.91 17.71 -1.85
CA GLY A 100 18.41 17.09 -0.64
C GLY A 100 17.16 16.25 -0.82
N TRP A 101 16.49 16.29 -1.96
CA TRP A 101 15.35 15.41 -2.27
C TRP A 101 15.84 14.09 -2.85
N GLY A 102 15.30 12.98 -2.34
CA GLY A 102 15.40 11.71 -3.02
C GLY A 102 14.53 11.69 -4.28
N TYR A 103 14.90 10.89 -5.26
CA TYR A 103 14.06 10.64 -6.43
C TYR A 103 14.17 9.21 -6.93
N VAL A 104 13.10 8.75 -7.57
CA VAL A 104 13.07 7.52 -8.39
C VAL A 104 12.46 7.87 -9.74
N LEU A 105 13.24 7.63 -10.80
CA LEU A 105 12.77 7.66 -12.18
C LEU A 105 12.49 6.22 -12.61
N MET A 106 11.25 5.95 -13.03
CA MET A 106 10.80 4.62 -13.35
C MET A 106 9.92 4.58 -14.59
N SER A 107 9.70 3.41 -15.17
CA SER A 107 8.77 3.24 -16.29
C SER A 107 7.33 3.52 -15.86
N ARG A 108 6.57 4.16 -16.75
CA ARG A 108 5.12 4.33 -16.61
C ARG A 108 4.44 3.03 -17.06
N LEU A 109 3.65 2.44 -16.19
CA LEU A 109 2.85 1.27 -16.53
C LEU A 109 1.55 1.67 -17.24
N PRO A 110 1.07 0.86 -18.19
CA PRO A 110 -0.21 1.10 -18.86
C PRO A 110 -1.38 0.82 -17.94
N GLY A 111 -2.49 1.48 -18.18
CA GLY A 111 -3.74 1.26 -17.48
C GLY A 111 -4.17 2.44 -16.62
N VAL A 112 -5.24 2.21 -15.89
CA VAL A 112 -5.84 3.18 -14.97
C VAL A 112 -5.90 2.59 -13.56
N PRO A 113 -5.89 3.44 -12.51
CA PRO A 113 -6.08 2.96 -11.15
C PRO A 113 -7.40 2.19 -11.00
N LEU A 114 -7.37 1.07 -10.30
CA LEU A 114 -8.50 0.15 -10.19
C LEU A 114 -9.74 0.80 -9.54
N ASP A 115 -9.56 1.79 -8.67
CA ASP A 115 -10.67 2.55 -8.08
C ASP A 115 -11.48 3.33 -9.12
N THR A 116 -10.87 3.79 -10.21
CA THR A 116 -11.54 4.56 -11.26
C THR A 116 -12.49 3.73 -12.11
N VAL A 117 -12.32 2.41 -12.13
CA VAL A 117 -13.11 1.49 -12.95
C VAL A 117 -13.89 0.47 -12.13
N TRP A 118 -13.72 0.44 -10.81
CA TRP A 118 -14.26 -0.60 -9.93
C TRP A 118 -15.75 -0.83 -10.07
N ASP A 119 -16.53 0.24 -10.17
CA ASP A 119 -17.99 0.15 -10.26
C ASP A 119 -18.49 -0.31 -11.64
N GLN A 120 -17.61 -0.29 -12.64
CA GLN A 120 -17.89 -0.76 -14.01
C GLN A 120 -17.59 -2.26 -14.18
N LEU A 121 -16.81 -2.86 -13.25
CA LEU A 121 -16.37 -4.24 -13.34
C LEU A 121 -17.55 -5.21 -13.11
N CYS A 122 -17.72 -6.16 -14.02
CA CYS A 122 -18.63 -7.27 -13.80
C CYS A 122 -18.05 -8.26 -12.76
N ALA A 123 -18.90 -9.17 -12.26
CA ALA A 123 -18.47 -10.17 -11.29
C ALA A 123 -17.31 -11.04 -11.81
N GLY A 124 -17.34 -11.40 -13.10
CA GLY A 124 -16.26 -12.19 -13.72
C GLY A 124 -14.93 -11.45 -13.81
N ASP A 125 -14.95 -10.11 -13.97
CA ASP A 125 -13.74 -9.29 -13.93
C ASP A 125 -13.18 -9.22 -12.52
N ARG A 126 -14.02 -8.94 -11.53
CA ARG A 126 -13.62 -8.94 -10.12
C ARG A 126 -13.02 -10.27 -9.68
N ASP A 127 -13.59 -11.39 -10.14
CA ASP A 127 -13.06 -12.72 -9.88
C ASP A 127 -11.64 -12.89 -10.43
N ARG A 128 -11.39 -12.51 -11.70
CA ARG A 128 -10.06 -12.58 -12.32
C ARG A 128 -9.04 -11.69 -11.62
N LEU A 129 -9.45 -10.46 -11.29
CA LEU A 129 -8.58 -9.52 -10.58
C LEU A 129 -8.22 -10.02 -9.19
N ALA A 130 -9.17 -10.66 -8.48
CA ALA A 130 -8.92 -11.27 -7.18
C ALA A 130 -7.90 -12.41 -7.27
N ASP A 131 -8.04 -13.30 -8.28
CA ASP A 131 -7.09 -14.38 -8.50
C ASP A 131 -5.70 -13.85 -8.82
N GLN A 132 -5.59 -12.89 -9.76
CA GLN A 132 -4.31 -12.27 -10.12
C GLN A 132 -3.64 -11.56 -8.95
N LEU A 133 -4.43 -10.90 -8.10
CA LEU A 133 -3.92 -10.26 -6.89
C LEU A 133 -3.39 -11.29 -5.90
N GLY A 134 -4.12 -12.37 -5.66
CA GLY A 134 -3.68 -13.45 -4.77
C GLY A 134 -2.37 -14.09 -5.23
N GLU A 135 -2.26 -14.42 -6.52
CA GLU A 135 -1.04 -14.94 -7.13
C GLU A 135 0.14 -13.95 -7.02
N THR A 136 -0.15 -12.65 -7.21
CA THR A 136 0.87 -11.59 -7.11
C THR A 136 1.41 -11.47 -5.69
N ILE A 137 0.53 -11.47 -4.68
CA ILE A 137 0.94 -11.42 -3.27
C ILE A 137 1.69 -12.71 -2.89
N ALA A 138 1.28 -13.87 -3.37
CA ALA A 138 2.00 -15.13 -3.15
C ALA A 138 3.44 -15.05 -3.68
N ALA A 139 3.59 -14.63 -4.93
CA ALA A 139 4.90 -14.46 -5.55
C ALA A 139 5.77 -13.41 -4.84
N LEU A 140 5.17 -12.31 -4.33
CA LEU A 140 5.87 -11.30 -3.54
C LEU A 140 6.42 -11.89 -2.24
N HIS A 141 5.60 -12.68 -1.52
CA HIS A 141 5.97 -13.29 -0.26
C HIS A 141 6.95 -14.47 -0.39
N ASP A 142 7.05 -15.06 -1.57
CA ASP A 142 8.00 -16.14 -1.88
C ASP A 142 9.39 -15.62 -2.28
N LEU A 143 9.56 -14.30 -2.40
CA LEU A 143 10.87 -13.72 -2.69
C LEU A 143 11.85 -13.98 -1.56
N PRO A 144 13.14 -14.23 -1.88
CA PRO A 144 14.17 -14.37 -0.87
C PRO A 144 14.31 -13.07 -0.07
N PRO A 145 14.76 -13.12 1.18
CA PRO A 145 15.03 -11.94 1.99
C PRO A 145 15.93 -10.95 1.25
N LEU A 146 15.51 -9.70 1.17
CA LEU A 146 16.29 -8.62 0.57
C LEU A 146 17.26 -8.04 1.60
N ALA A 147 18.49 -7.73 1.16
CA ALA A 147 19.50 -7.08 1.98
C ALA A 147 19.40 -5.55 1.85
N ILE A 148 18.31 -4.97 2.33
CA ILE A 148 18.11 -3.52 2.38
C ILE A 148 18.55 -3.03 3.76
N GLU A 149 19.47 -2.07 3.83
CA GLU A 149 20.02 -1.58 5.10
C GLU A 149 19.00 -0.79 5.92
N ASP A 150 18.16 -0.02 5.27
CA ASP A 150 17.21 0.92 5.90
C ASP A 150 15.80 0.33 6.09
N TRP A 151 15.70 -1.00 6.29
CA TRP A 151 14.41 -1.61 6.58
C TRP A 151 13.74 -0.99 7.80
N TRP A 152 12.52 -0.57 7.62
CA TRP A 152 11.64 -0.21 8.72
C TRP A 152 10.40 -1.13 8.73
N PRO A 153 10.05 -1.74 9.87
CA PRO A 153 10.84 -1.79 11.10
C PRO A 153 12.05 -2.73 10.97
N ALA A 154 13.15 -2.39 11.62
CA ALA A 154 14.31 -3.27 11.68
C ALA A 154 14.04 -4.57 12.48
N ASP A 155 13.14 -4.48 13.46
CA ASP A 155 12.70 -5.58 14.33
C ASP A 155 11.17 -5.68 14.32
N TRP A 156 10.64 -6.71 13.64
CA TRP A 156 9.20 -6.94 13.54
C TRP A 156 8.53 -7.26 14.89
N PRO A 157 9.05 -8.17 15.75
CA PRO A 157 8.51 -8.37 17.09
C PRO A 157 8.43 -7.10 17.93
N ALA A 158 9.48 -6.29 17.94
CA ALA A 158 9.48 -5.01 18.67
C ALA A 158 8.46 -4.03 18.09
N PHE A 159 8.31 -3.98 16.77
CA PHE A 159 7.25 -3.19 16.12
C PHE A 159 5.87 -3.62 16.59
N VAL A 160 5.54 -4.91 16.53
CA VAL A 160 4.23 -5.44 16.96
C VAL A 160 3.98 -5.17 18.44
N ALA A 161 4.98 -5.34 19.31
CA ALA A 161 4.86 -5.02 20.73
C ALA A 161 4.55 -3.54 20.99
N ARG A 162 5.23 -2.64 20.27
CA ARG A 162 4.95 -1.19 20.33
C ARG A 162 3.54 -0.86 19.84
N GLN A 163 3.13 -1.39 18.70
CA GLN A 163 1.77 -1.20 18.18
C GLN A 163 0.71 -1.67 19.18
N ARG A 164 0.89 -2.84 19.82
CA ARG A 164 -0.01 -3.32 20.87
C ARG A 164 -0.09 -2.37 22.08
N ALA A 165 1.03 -1.79 22.48
CA ALA A 165 1.08 -0.87 23.61
C ALA A 165 0.41 0.48 23.31
N GLN A 166 0.44 0.94 22.06
CA GLN A 166 0.04 2.29 21.67
C GLN A 166 -1.31 2.36 20.95
N CYS A 167 -1.78 1.28 20.29
CA CYS A 167 -2.94 1.31 19.41
C CYS A 167 -4.21 1.90 20.07
N VAL A 168 -4.51 1.61 21.35
CA VAL A 168 -5.70 2.16 22.01
C VAL A 168 -5.61 3.68 22.16
N SER A 169 -4.46 4.20 22.62
CA SER A 169 -4.25 5.64 22.77
C SER A 169 -4.25 6.36 21.42
N GLU A 170 -3.64 5.77 20.41
CA GLU A 170 -3.61 6.31 19.05
C GLU A 170 -5.01 6.35 18.42
N GLN A 171 -5.78 5.27 18.53
CA GLN A 171 -7.15 5.24 18.02
C GLN A 171 -8.07 6.25 18.73
N ARG A 172 -7.88 6.46 20.05
CA ARG A 172 -8.57 7.51 20.79
C ARG A 172 -8.16 8.91 20.32
N ALA A 173 -6.88 9.15 20.11
CA ALA A 173 -6.37 10.41 19.57
C ALA A 173 -6.93 10.72 18.18
N LEU A 174 -7.13 9.70 17.34
CA LEU A 174 -7.81 9.80 16.05
C LEU A 174 -9.33 9.99 16.17
N GLY A 175 -9.87 10.01 17.40
CA GLY A 175 -11.28 10.25 17.70
C GLY A 175 -12.18 9.03 17.49
N LEU A 176 -11.65 7.81 17.63
CA LEU A 176 -12.47 6.61 17.68
C LEU A 176 -13.41 6.67 18.89
N PRO A 177 -14.73 6.41 18.75
CA PRO A 177 -15.66 6.38 19.87
C PRO A 177 -15.22 5.43 20.98
N VAL A 178 -15.42 5.81 22.24
CA VAL A 178 -14.98 5.04 23.42
C VAL A 178 -15.52 3.62 23.39
N SER A 179 -16.78 3.43 22.96
CA SER A 179 -17.41 2.11 22.83
C SER A 179 -16.67 1.14 21.90
N TRP A 180 -15.91 1.64 20.91
CA TRP A 180 -15.04 0.85 20.06
C TRP A 180 -13.63 0.71 20.65
N ALA A 181 -13.08 1.81 21.17
CA ALA A 181 -11.74 1.83 21.72
C ALA A 181 -11.57 0.87 22.91
N ASP A 182 -12.58 0.75 23.77
CA ASP A 182 -12.56 -0.12 24.95
C ASP A 182 -12.59 -1.62 24.60
N GLN A 183 -13.00 -1.97 23.38
CA GLN A 183 -12.99 -3.34 22.90
C GLN A 183 -11.60 -3.79 22.41
N ILE A 184 -10.69 -2.87 22.06
CA ILE A 184 -9.41 -3.20 21.39
C ILE A 184 -8.54 -4.09 22.29
N ALA A 185 -8.29 -3.72 23.52
CA ALA A 185 -7.40 -4.46 24.41
C ALA A 185 -7.90 -5.89 24.68
N PRO A 186 -9.16 -6.14 25.09
CA PRO A 186 -9.66 -7.49 25.26
C PRO A 186 -9.71 -8.30 23.96
N PHE A 187 -10.06 -7.66 22.82
CA PHE A 187 -10.04 -8.33 21.50
C PHE A 187 -8.64 -8.83 21.15
N LEU A 188 -7.62 -7.95 21.20
CA LEU A 188 -6.24 -8.32 20.93
C LEU A 188 -5.70 -9.35 21.94
N GLY A 189 -6.10 -9.28 23.21
CA GLY A 189 -5.73 -10.24 24.25
C GLY A 189 -6.27 -11.65 23.99
N GLY A 190 -7.39 -11.76 23.29
CA GLY A 190 -8.02 -13.05 22.92
C GLY A 190 -7.49 -13.65 21.60
N ILE A 191 -6.48 -13.05 20.95
CA ILE A 191 -6.00 -13.49 19.64
C ILE A 191 -4.52 -13.84 19.68
N ALA A 192 -4.19 -15.09 19.37
CA ALA A 192 -2.82 -15.53 19.12
C ALA A 192 -2.45 -15.14 17.67
N LEU A 193 -1.58 -14.15 17.53
CA LEU A 193 -1.00 -13.83 16.23
C LEU A 193 0.12 -14.81 15.89
N PRO A 194 0.19 -15.31 14.65
CA PRO A 194 1.24 -16.22 14.24
C PRO A 194 2.61 -15.56 14.28
N SER A 195 3.64 -16.34 14.59
CA SER A 195 5.04 -15.94 14.50
C SER A 195 5.72 -16.81 13.44
N ARG A 196 5.73 -16.34 12.20
CA ARG A 196 6.36 -17.00 11.06
C ARG A 196 7.58 -16.22 10.59
N PRO A 197 8.48 -16.81 9.81
CA PRO A 197 9.54 -16.05 9.16
C PRO A 197 8.97 -14.85 8.39
N PRO A 198 9.54 -13.65 8.55
CA PRO A 198 9.03 -12.44 7.90
C PRO A 198 9.24 -12.53 6.38
N VAL A 199 8.24 -12.09 5.64
CA VAL A 199 8.23 -11.97 4.18
C VAL A 199 8.30 -10.51 3.74
N LEU A 200 8.56 -10.25 2.46
CA LEU A 200 8.43 -8.93 1.88
C LEU A 200 6.94 -8.58 1.77
N LEU A 201 6.55 -7.45 2.34
CA LEU A 201 5.19 -6.92 2.30
C LEU A 201 5.18 -5.63 1.47
N HIS A 202 4.14 -5.42 0.68
CA HIS A 202 3.85 -4.13 0.06
C HIS A 202 3.24 -3.16 1.08
N THR A 203 2.43 -3.66 1.96
CA THR A 203 1.66 -3.01 3.05
C THR A 203 0.52 -2.08 2.62
N GLU A 204 0.55 -1.52 1.43
CA GLU A 204 -0.49 -0.63 0.89
C GLU A 204 -1.10 -1.17 -0.40
N VAL A 205 -1.48 -2.46 -0.39
CA VAL A 205 -2.29 -3.02 -1.48
C VAL A 205 -3.68 -2.38 -1.43
N MET A 206 -3.90 -1.39 -2.30
CA MET A 206 -5.16 -0.65 -2.41
C MET A 206 -5.52 -0.42 -3.88
N ARG A 207 -6.79 -0.09 -4.16
CA ARG A 207 -7.27 0.07 -5.55
C ARG A 207 -6.49 1.13 -6.32
N GLN A 208 -6.01 2.19 -5.65
CA GLN A 208 -5.21 3.25 -6.25
C GLN A 208 -3.82 2.78 -6.69
N HIS A 209 -3.27 1.76 -6.03
CA HIS A 209 -1.94 1.21 -6.33
C HIS A 209 -1.98 -0.02 -7.27
N LEU A 210 -3.18 -0.47 -7.63
CA LEU A 210 -3.43 -1.50 -8.62
C LEU A 210 -3.86 -0.85 -9.93
N LEU A 211 -3.08 -1.04 -10.99
CA LEU A 211 -3.46 -0.59 -12.33
C LEU A 211 -4.17 -1.72 -13.06
N ALA A 212 -5.19 -1.36 -13.82
CA ALA A 212 -5.95 -2.29 -14.64
C ALA A 212 -6.10 -1.79 -16.08
N VAL A 213 -6.14 -2.73 -17.02
CA VAL A 213 -6.45 -2.48 -18.43
C VAL A 213 -7.55 -3.41 -18.89
N GLU A 214 -8.35 -2.91 -19.80
CA GLU A 214 -9.32 -3.72 -20.53
C GLU A 214 -8.61 -4.45 -21.68
N GLY A 215 -8.76 -5.76 -21.75
CA GLY A 215 -8.21 -6.58 -22.81
C GLY A 215 -9.07 -6.59 -24.08
N PRO A 216 -8.61 -7.24 -25.18
CA PRO A 216 -9.30 -7.23 -26.47
C PRO A 216 -10.73 -7.78 -26.46
N ALA A 217 -11.08 -8.61 -25.48
CA ALA A 217 -12.42 -9.19 -25.33
C ALA A 217 -13.29 -8.47 -24.29
N GLY A 218 -12.90 -7.25 -23.88
CA GLY A 218 -13.59 -6.51 -22.83
C GLY A 218 -13.31 -7.02 -21.42
N ALA A 219 -12.35 -7.95 -21.26
CA ALA A 219 -12.01 -8.54 -19.97
C ALA A 219 -10.91 -7.72 -19.25
N TRP A 220 -11.18 -7.29 -18.04
CA TRP A 220 -10.21 -6.55 -17.24
C TRP A 220 -9.14 -7.47 -16.65
N ARG A 221 -7.90 -6.97 -16.58
CA ARG A 221 -6.75 -7.62 -15.94
C ARG A 221 -5.88 -6.60 -15.22
N LEU A 222 -5.14 -7.03 -14.21
CA LEU A 222 -4.10 -6.20 -13.61
C LEU A 222 -2.99 -5.94 -14.61
N SER A 223 -2.60 -4.69 -14.72
CA SER A 223 -1.50 -4.23 -15.57
C SER A 223 -0.36 -3.59 -14.78
N GLY A 224 -0.55 -3.39 -13.47
CA GLY A 224 0.49 -2.85 -12.62
C GLY A 224 0.19 -2.93 -11.14
N LEU A 225 1.26 -3.11 -10.36
CA LEU A 225 1.32 -2.86 -8.92
C LEU A 225 2.39 -1.81 -8.70
N ILE A 226 2.03 -0.68 -8.09
CA ILE A 226 2.88 0.50 -7.90
C ILE A 226 2.95 0.89 -6.42
N ASP A 227 3.86 1.82 -6.10
CA ASP A 227 4.00 2.42 -4.77
C ASP A 227 4.57 1.47 -3.70
N PHE A 228 5.82 1.03 -3.93
CA PHE A 228 6.54 0.13 -3.02
C PHE A 228 7.33 0.84 -1.91
N GLU A 229 7.20 2.17 -1.78
CA GLU A 229 7.94 2.90 -0.74
C GLU A 229 7.62 2.47 0.70
N PRO A 230 6.35 2.10 1.02
CA PRO A 230 6.00 1.68 2.36
C PRO A 230 6.30 0.20 2.63
N ALA A 231 7.01 -0.48 1.71
CA ALA A 231 7.34 -1.89 1.85
C ALA A 231 8.02 -2.20 3.19
N MET A 232 7.68 -3.34 3.75
CA MET A 232 8.15 -3.81 5.06
C MET A 232 8.58 -5.28 5.00
N ARG A 233 9.29 -5.74 6.03
CA ARG A 233 9.44 -7.16 6.31
C ARG A 233 8.58 -7.53 7.51
N GLY A 234 7.65 -8.47 7.34
CA GLY A 234 6.74 -8.81 8.43
C GLY A 234 5.94 -10.09 8.21
N GLU A 235 4.95 -10.29 9.06
CA GLU A 235 4.04 -11.43 8.99
C GLU A 235 3.11 -11.32 7.78
N ARG A 236 3.03 -12.38 6.97
CA ARG A 236 2.25 -12.43 5.72
C ARG A 236 0.79 -12.02 5.84
N GLU A 237 0.13 -12.31 6.98
CA GLU A 237 -1.27 -11.93 7.19
C GLU A 237 -1.46 -10.41 7.27
N TYR A 238 -0.40 -9.65 7.60
CA TYR A 238 -0.44 -8.20 7.65
C TYR A 238 -0.75 -7.55 6.29
N GLU A 239 -0.31 -8.16 5.19
CA GLU A 239 -0.59 -7.72 3.82
C GLU A 239 -2.09 -7.67 3.51
N PHE A 240 -2.84 -8.66 4.01
CA PHE A 240 -4.27 -8.78 3.70
C PHE A 240 -5.15 -7.72 4.40
N VAL A 241 -4.58 -6.91 5.29
CA VAL A 241 -5.27 -5.71 5.81
C VAL A 241 -5.58 -4.74 4.67
N GLY A 242 -4.60 -4.44 3.84
CA GLY A 242 -4.78 -3.60 2.66
C GLY A 242 -5.84 -4.16 1.71
N VAL A 243 -5.75 -5.46 1.42
CA VAL A 243 -6.72 -6.15 0.55
C VAL A 243 -8.16 -6.05 1.11
N GLY A 244 -8.36 -6.34 2.40
CA GLY A 244 -9.70 -6.32 3.01
C GLY A 244 -10.28 -4.92 3.12
N VAL A 245 -9.44 -3.96 3.56
CA VAL A 245 -9.89 -2.60 3.88
C VAL A 245 -9.96 -1.69 2.65
N PHE A 246 -9.07 -1.86 1.64
CA PHE A 246 -8.92 -0.91 0.55
C PHE A 246 -9.15 -1.51 -0.85
N VAL A 247 -9.28 -2.84 -0.98
CA VAL A 247 -9.62 -3.46 -2.25
C VAL A 247 -10.98 -4.14 -2.19
N ALA A 248 -11.17 -5.11 -1.31
CA ALA A 248 -12.42 -5.86 -1.17
C ALA A 248 -13.55 -5.01 -0.57
N GLU A 249 -13.27 -4.21 0.46
CA GLU A 249 -14.24 -3.32 1.13
C GLU A 249 -15.53 -4.03 1.56
N GLY A 250 -15.38 -5.27 2.06
CA GLY A 250 -16.50 -6.12 2.47
C GLY A 250 -17.11 -6.95 1.33
N ASP A 251 -16.50 -6.97 0.14
CA ASP A 251 -16.79 -7.98 -0.89
C ASP A 251 -16.12 -9.30 -0.49
N GLY A 252 -16.90 -10.18 0.17
CA GLY A 252 -16.41 -11.45 0.68
C GLY A 252 -15.96 -12.39 -0.45
N ARG A 253 -16.62 -12.36 -1.60
CA ARG A 253 -16.24 -13.17 -2.76
C ARG A 253 -14.87 -12.78 -3.28
N PHE A 254 -14.60 -11.48 -3.41
CA PHE A 254 -13.28 -10.98 -3.81
C PHE A 254 -12.20 -11.41 -2.81
N MET A 255 -12.44 -11.18 -1.51
CA MET A 255 -11.49 -11.53 -0.45
C MET A 255 -11.21 -13.04 -0.41
N GLY A 256 -12.26 -13.87 -0.47
CA GLY A 256 -12.13 -15.32 -0.45
C GLY A 256 -11.35 -15.86 -1.65
N ARG A 257 -11.60 -15.33 -2.85
CA ARG A 257 -10.84 -15.69 -4.06
C ARG A 257 -9.36 -15.28 -3.96
N THR A 258 -9.09 -14.06 -3.50
CA THR A 258 -7.71 -13.59 -3.31
C THR A 258 -6.94 -14.49 -2.33
N LEU A 259 -7.56 -14.88 -1.21
CA LEU A 259 -6.95 -15.80 -0.25
C LEU A 259 -6.72 -17.20 -0.86
N ALA A 260 -7.69 -17.71 -1.64
CA ALA A 260 -7.56 -19.01 -2.30
C ALA A 260 -6.42 -19.00 -3.34
N ALA A 261 -6.35 -17.97 -4.18
CA ALA A 261 -5.29 -17.80 -5.18
C ALA A 261 -3.91 -17.58 -4.54
N TYR A 262 -3.86 -16.96 -3.35
CA TYR A 262 -2.65 -16.86 -2.55
C TYR A 262 -2.18 -18.22 -2.00
N GLY A 263 -3.08 -19.20 -1.86
CA GLY A 263 -2.74 -20.54 -1.36
C GLY A 263 -3.38 -20.93 -0.01
N TYR A 264 -4.32 -20.14 0.51
CA TYR A 264 -5.09 -20.57 1.67
C TYR A 264 -6.06 -21.70 1.26
N ARG A 265 -6.05 -22.80 2.02
CA ARG A 265 -7.05 -23.84 1.87
C ARG A 265 -8.36 -23.42 2.54
N ARG A 266 -9.47 -24.03 2.09
CA ARG A 266 -10.82 -23.70 2.60
C ARG A 266 -10.95 -23.87 4.12
N ASP A 267 -10.28 -24.88 4.69
CA ASP A 267 -10.27 -25.14 6.13
C ASP A 267 -9.48 -24.11 6.96
N GLN A 268 -8.64 -23.31 6.32
CA GLN A 268 -7.85 -22.23 6.94
C GLN A 268 -8.57 -20.88 6.89
N VAL A 269 -9.60 -20.75 6.04
CA VAL A 269 -10.36 -19.52 5.84
C VAL A 269 -11.63 -19.58 6.69
N GLY A 270 -11.61 -18.94 7.86
CA GLY A 270 -12.71 -19.01 8.82
C GLY A 270 -12.68 -17.86 9.84
N PRO A 271 -13.50 -17.92 10.88
CA PRO A 271 -13.60 -16.86 11.89
C PRO A 271 -12.27 -16.48 12.53
N ASP A 272 -11.40 -17.45 12.80
CA ASP A 272 -10.09 -17.19 13.42
C ASP A 272 -9.18 -16.39 12.50
N LEU A 273 -9.16 -16.67 11.20
CA LEU A 273 -8.41 -15.86 10.23
C LEU A 273 -8.96 -14.43 10.18
N ARG A 274 -10.29 -14.27 10.06
CA ARG A 274 -10.93 -12.94 10.01
C ARG A 274 -10.60 -12.10 11.24
N ARG A 275 -10.62 -12.70 12.42
CA ARG A 275 -10.23 -12.04 13.68
C ARG A 275 -8.75 -11.63 13.66
N ARG A 276 -7.84 -12.49 13.18
CA ARG A 276 -6.42 -12.14 13.05
C ARG A 276 -6.20 -11.00 12.03
N LEU A 277 -6.91 -11.02 10.90
CA LEU A 277 -6.82 -9.94 9.90
C LEU A 277 -7.28 -8.59 10.49
N LEU A 278 -8.38 -8.57 11.27
CA LEU A 278 -8.78 -7.35 11.98
C LEU A 278 -7.75 -6.96 13.04
N ALA A 279 -7.19 -7.92 13.78
CA ALA A 279 -6.13 -7.62 14.75
C ALA A 279 -4.91 -6.99 14.07
N TRP A 280 -4.48 -7.52 12.92
CA TRP A 280 -3.44 -6.88 12.10
C TRP A 280 -3.86 -5.49 11.60
N GLY A 281 -5.13 -5.30 11.25
CA GLY A 281 -5.67 -3.99 10.92
C GLY A 281 -5.57 -2.97 12.06
N ILE A 282 -5.90 -3.39 13.29
CA ILE A 282 -5.75 -2.54 14.48
C ILE A 282 -4.27 -2.21 14.75
N LEU A 283 -3.36 -3.16 14.50
CA LEU A 283 -1.92 -3.02 14.70
C LEU A 283 -1.20 -2.44 13.46
N HIS A 284 -1.92 -2.12 12.40
CA HIS A 284 -1.32 -1.58 11.18
C HIS A 284 -0.70 -0.21 11.44
N ARG A 285 0.47 0.07 10.81
CA ARG A 285 1.18 1.36 10.97
C ARG A 285 0.32 2.59 10.64
N TYR A 286 -0.63 2.42 9.73
CA TYR A 286 -1.57 3.47 9.29
C TYR A 286 -3.01 3.19 9.76
N SER A 287 -3.16 2.46 10.87
CA SER A 287 -4.48 2.10 11.40
C SER A 287 -5.30 3.34 11.75
N ASN A 288 -6.50 3.43 11.19
CA ASN A 288 -7.47 4.48 11.52
C ASN A 288 -8.89 3.90 11.48
N LEU A 289 -9.26 3.20 12.55
CA LEU A 289 -10.57 2.54 12.64
C LEU A 289 -11.73 3.51 12.48
N ARG A 290 -11.60 4.77 12.99
CA ARG A 290 -12.64 5.78 12.82
C ARG A 290 -12.89 6.09 11.34
N SER A 291 -11.84 6.25 10.55
CA SER A 291 -11.95 6.50 9.12
C SER A 291 -12.55 5.28 8.40
N TRP A 292 -12.09 4.09 8.74
CA TRP A 292 -12.57 2.85 8.12
C TRP A 292 -14.04 2.58 8.46
N LEU A 293 -14.49 2.80 9.70
CA LEU A 293 -15.88 2.66 10.11
C LEU A 293 -16.85 3.60 9.37
N ARG A 294 -16.35 4.73 8.85
CA ARG A 294 -17.16 5.65 8.04
C ARG A 294 -17.31 5.22 6.59
N ARG A 295 -16.31 4.52 6.07
CA ARG A 295 -16.20 4.16 4.66
C ARG A 295 -16.68 2.74 4.38
N LEU A 296 -16.36 1.82 5.26
CA LEU A 296 -16.64 0.40 5.07
C LEU A 296 -18.05 0.02 5.56
N PRO A 297 -18.61 -1.10 5.07
CA PRO A 297 -19.92 -1.56 5.51
C PRO A 297 -20.00 -1.76 7.01
N ALA A 298 -21.07 -1.27 7.61
CA ALA A 298 -21.33 -1.42 9.04
C ALA A 298 -21.51 -2.91 9.42
N PRO A 299 -21.02 -3.34 10.59
CA PRO A 299 -21.27 -4.68 11.10
C PRO A 299 -22.70 -4.83 11.61
N ALA A 300 -23.18 -6.06 11.70
CA ALA A 300 -24.53 -6.35 12.23
C ALA A 300 -24.69 -5.97 13.72
N ARG A 301 -23.57 -5.96 14.46
CA ARG A 301 -23.51 -5.52 15.87
C ARG A 301 -22.24 -4.70 16.06
N PRO A 302 -22.23 -3.69 16.96
CA PRO A 302 -21.07 -2.82 17.18
C PRO A 302 -19.99 -3.52 18.01
N THR A 303 -19.48 -4.65 17.54
CA THR A 303 -18.40 -5.42 18.15
C THR A 303 -17.26 -5.65 17.18
N LEU A 304 -16.04 -5.77 17.67
CA LEU A 304 -14.87 -6.05 16.80
C LEU A 304 -14.97 -7.43 16.17
N ASP A 305 -15.59 -8.43 16.80
CA ASP A 305 -15.83 -9.73 16.18
C ASP A 305 -16.78 -9.61 14.97
N ALA A 306 -17.90 -8.91 15.12
CA ALA A 306 -18.81 -8.66 14.00
C ALA A 306 -18.18 -7.80 12.90
N LEU A 307 -17.25 -6.92 13.27
CA LEU A 307 -16.47 -6.13 12.33
C LEU A 307 -15.51 -7.01 11.52
N ALA A 308 -14.82 -7.93 12.18
CA ALA A 308 -13.96 -8.92 11.52
C ALA A 308 -14.75 -9.76 10.51
N ASP A 309 -15.92 -10.25 10.92
CA ASP A 309 -16.81 -11.03 10.04
C ASP A 309 -17.31 -10.20 8.85
N ARG A 310 -17.49 -8.89 9.00
CA ARG A 310 -18.03 -8.04 7.95
C ARG A 310 -16.96 -7.56 6.96
N TRP A 311 -15.79 -7.11 7.47
CA TRP A 311 -14.74 -6.53 6.62
C TRP A 311 -13.84 -7.57 5.96
N PHE A 312 -13.67 -8.71 6.61
CA PHE A 312 -12.86 -9.81 6.12
C PHE A 312 -13.72 -11.05 5.79
N ALA A 313 -15.00 -10.83 5.41
CA ALA A 313 -15.83 -11.89 4.86
C ALA A 313 -15.11 -12.58 3.69
N THR A 314 -15.41 -13.86 3.48
CA THR A 314 -14.74 -14.69 2.47
C THR A 314 -15.73 -15.48 1.59
N GLU A 315 -17.01 -15.13 1.70
CA GLU A 315 -18.13 -15.70 0.91
C GLU A 315 -19.10 -14.60 0.50
#